data_3286fce03444fd7cf29085d8cd0a4a08
#
_entry.id   3286fce03444fd7cf29085d8cd0a4a08
#
_cell.length_a   1.000
_cell.length_b   1.000
_cell.length_c   1.000
_cell.angle_alpha   90.00
_cell.angle_beta   90.00
_cell.angle_gamma   90.00
#
_symmetry.space_group_name_H-M   'P 1'
#
loop_
_entity.id
_entity.type
_entity.pdbx_description
1 polymer ?
#
loop_
_entity_poly.entity_id
_entity_poly.type
_entity_poly.pdbx_seq_one_letter_code
_entity_poly.pdbx_strand_id
1 'polypeptide(L)'
;MLGLDTPHDHHGGARRGRNTVRQFTFGALRVVHMGDIGCVPDETTLAALRGCDALLIPVGGYYTVGAEEALAIAESIAPRCIVPMHYRGEGFGFDVLGTVGEFTALFDAASVHTLGGDTFTLTADAPRGVIVPRLLHFV
;
A
#
# COMPACT_ATOMS: atom_id res chain seq x y z
N MET A 1 10.46 13.78 7.26
CA MET A 1 9.61 13.21 6.17
C MET A 1 10.36 13.34 4.85
N LEU A 2 10.37 12.31 4.04
CA LEU A 2 10.89 12.31 2.66
C LEU A 2 9.70 12.20 1.70
N GLY A 3 9.68 13.05 0.66
CA GLY A 3 8.68 12.97 -0.41
C GLY A 3 9.35 12.61 -1.73
N LEU A 4 8.81 11.63 -2.44
CA LEU A 4 9.28 11.20 -3.76
C LEU A 4 8.15 11.38 -4.77
N ASP A 5 8.42 12.09 -5.85
CA ASP A 5 7.45 12.37 -6.88
C ASP A 5 7.30 11.18 -7.84
N THR A 6 6.05 10.75 -8.08
CA THR A 6 5.72 9.62 -8.95
C THR A 6 4.51 9.93 -9.82
N PRO A 7 4.30 9.21 -10.95
CA PRO A 7 3.06 9.35 -11.72
C PRO A 7 1.84 8.77 -10.98
N HIS A 8 0.68 9.38 -11.23
CA HIS A 8 -0.64 8.85 -10.80
C HIS A 8 -1.31 8.02 -11.91
N ASP A 9 -0.57 7.65 -12.96
CA ASP A 9 -1.04 6.84 -14.08
C ASP A 9 0.12 6.18 -14.83
N HIS A 10 -0.20 5.31 -15.81
CA HIS A 10 0.79 4.66 -16.68
C HIS A 10 1.29 5.55 -17.85
N HIS A 11 0.95 6.83 -17.84
CA HIS A 11 1.28 7.81 -18.89
C HIS A 11 2.18 8.94 -18.37
N GLY A 12 3.01 8.67 -17.37
CA GLY A 12 3.91 9.66 -16.79
C GLY A 12 3.20 10.82 -16.06
N GLY A 13 1.93 10.63 -15.66
CA GLY A 13 1.11 11.65 -15.04
C GLY A 13 0.27 12.47 -16.03
N ALA A 14 0.29 12.13 -17.32
CA ALA A 14 -0.43 12.91 -18.35
C ALA A 14 -1.95 12.88 -18.20
N ARG A 15 -2.51 11.84 -17.58
CA ARG A 15 -3.97 11.69 -17.43
C ARG A 15 -4.47 12.07 -16.03
N ARG A 16 -3.76 11.66 -14.97
CA ARG A 16 -4.17 11.85 -13.56
C ARG A 16 -3.19 12.69 -12.75
N GLY A 17 -2.15 13.23 -13.40
CA GLY A 17 -1.19 14.11 -12.76
C GLY A 17 -0.12 13.34 -11.97
N ARG A 18 0.44 14.04 -10.99
CA ARG A 18 1.54 13.53 -10.16
C ARG A 18 1.03 13.08 -8.81
N ASN A 19 1.75 12.16 -8.23
CA ASN A 19 1.56 11.64 -6.88
C ASN A 19 2.84 11.84 -6.08
N THR A 20 2.73 11.96 -4.77
CA THR A 20 3.89 11.99 -3.88
C THR A 20 3.86 10.79 -2.96
N VAL A 21 4.86 9.93 -3.08
CA VAL A 21 5.15 8.89 -2.09
C VAL A 21 5.81 9.56 -0.89
N ARG A 22 5.34 9.26 0.32
CA ARG A 22 5.83 9.86 1.56
C ARG A 22 6.43 8.81 2.48
N GLN A 23 7.66 9.04 2.92
CA GLN A 23 8.28 8.25 3.98
C GLN A 23 8.34 9.07 5.27
N PHE A 24 7.80 8.51 6.32
CA PHE A 24 7.84 9.06 7.68
C PHE A 24 8.80 8.24 8.53
N THR A 25 9.55 8.92 9.39
CA THR A 25 10.45 8.29 10.34
C THR A 25 10.01 8.61 11.76
N PHE A 26 9.78 7.58 12.55
CA PHE A 26 9.38 7.66 13.95
C PHE A 26 10.41 6.88 14.79
N GLY A 27 11.43 7.58 15.29
CA GLY A 27 12.58 6.92 15.91
C GLY A 27 13.30 6.04 14.90
N ALA A 28 13.39 4.75 15.17
CA ALA A 28 13.99 3.78 14.26
C ALA A 28 13.01 3.19 13.21
N LEU A 29 11.71 3.50 13.32
CA LEU A 29 10.68 2.96 12.44
C LEU A 29 10.48 3.84 11.21
N ARG A 30 10.36 3.22 10.04
CA ARG A 30 10.06 3.88 8.77
C ARG A 30 8.71 3.41 8.24
N VAL A 31 7.82 4.37 8.00
CA VAL A 31 6.50 4.12 7.42
C VAL A 31 6.43 4.80 6.06
N VAL A 32 6.04 4.06 5.05
CA VAL A 32 5.88 4.56 3.67
C VAL A 32 4.41 4.57 3.30
N HIS A 33 3.93 5.71 2.84
CA HIS A 33 2.60 5.88 2.28
C HIS A 33 2.74 6.16 0.79
N MET A 34 2.26 5.23 -0.04
CA MET A 34 2.42 5.30 -1.50
C MET A 34 1.49 6.31 -2.17
N GLY A 35 0.53 6.89 -1.43
CA GLY A 35 -0.45 7.82 -1.99
C GLY A 35 -1.32 7.12 -3.04
N ASP A 36 -1.63 7.83 -4.11
CA ASP A 36 -2.40 7.32 -5.25
C ASP A 36 -1.47 6.89 -6.40
N ILE A 37 -0.45 6.10 -6.08
CA ILE A 37 0.53 5.68 -7.08
C ILE A 37 -0.15 4.95 -8.24
N GLY A 38 0.19 5.34 -9.46
CA GLY A 38 -0.49 4.86 -10.67
C GLY A 38 0.32 3.85 -11.49
N CYS A 39 1.56 3.62 -11.15
CA CYS A 39 2.43 2.65 -11.83
C CYS A 39 3.55 2.18 -10.90
N VAL A 40 4.23 1.10 -11.29
CA VAL A 40 5.43 0.64 -10.57
C VAL A 40 6.52 1.73 -10.71
N PRO A 41 7.09 2.22 -9.58
CA PRO A 41 8.14 3.22 -9.61
C PRO A 41 9.42 2.72 -10.25
N ASP A 42 10.30 3.64 -10.61
CA ASP A 42 11.65 3.31 -11.04
C ASP A 42 12.50 2.70 -9.91
N GLU A 43 13.60 2.06 -10.29
CA GLU A 43 14.49 1.38 -9.34
C GLU A 43 15.09 2.34 -8.30
N THR A 44 15.35 3.59 -8.66
CA THR A 44 15.88 4.59 -7.72
C THR A 44 14.87 4.88 -6.60
N THR A 45 13.61 5.05 -6.96
CA THR A 45 12.52 5.26 -5.99
C THR A 45 12.32 4.01 -5.13
N LEU A 46 12.24 2.82 -5.73
CA LEU A 46 12.09 1.56 -5.01
C LEU A 46 13.25 1.33 -4.03
N ALA A 47 14.50 1.57 -4.46
CA ALA A 47 15.68 1.40 -3.63
C ALA A 47 15.66 2.33 -2.39
N ALA A 48 15.18 3.56 -2.54
CA ALA A 48 15.08 4.51 -1.44
C ALA A 48 14.10 4.05 -0.35
N LEU A 49 13.10 3.24 -0.71
CA LEU A 49 12.04 2.77 0.17
C LEU A 49 12.30 1.39 0.78
N ARG A 50 13.32 0.66 0.30
CA ARG A 50 13.60 -0.72 0.70
C ARG A 50 13.71 -0.90 2.20
N GLY A 51 13.14 -2.00 2.68
CA GLY A 51 13.22 -2.42 4.06
C GLY A 51 12.47 -1.51 5.04
N CYS A 52 11.47 -0.76 4.60
CA CYS A 52 10.62 -0.01 5.50
C CYS A 52 9.82 -0.94 6.43
N ASP A 53 9.38 -0.43 7.57
CA ASP A 53 8.66 -1.21 8.56
C ASP A 53 7.20 -1.42 8.19
N ALA A 54 6.57 -0.41 7.61
CA ALA A 54 5.21 -0.51 7.09
C ALA A 54 5.10 0.18 5.74
N LEU A 55 4.40 -0.46 4.81
CA LEU A 55 4.08 0.04 3.48
C LEU A 55 2.57 0.13 3.32
N LEU A 56 2.04 1.35 3.24
CA LEU A 56 0.63 1.60 2.91
C LEU A 56 0.54 1.78 1.39
N ILE A 57 -0.19 0.87 0.72
CA ILE A 57 -0.20 0.80 -0.74
C ILE A 57 -1.61 0.59 -1.29
N PRO A 58 -2.03 1.34 -2.34
CA PRO A 58 -3.29 1.08 -3.01
C PRO A 58 -3.25 -0.27 -3.73
N VAL A 59 -4.39 -0.98 -3.72
CA VAL A 59 -4.51 -2.31 -4.33
C VAL A 59 -5.74 -2.44 -5.22
N GLY A 60 -6.60 -1.43 -5.27
CA GLY A 60 -7.91 -1.51 -5.93
C GLY A 60 -7.87 -1.35 -7.46
N GLY A 61 -6.80 -0.86 -8.03
CA GLY A 61 -6.71 -0.61 -9.46
C GLY A 61 -7.60 0.53 -9.94
N TYR A 62 -7.83 0.60 -11.24
CA TYR A 62 -8.57 1.61 -11.99
C TYR A 62 -7.96 3.02 -11.90
N TYR A 63 -7.93 3.65 -10.73
CA TYR A 63 -7.31 4.96 -10.50
C TYR A 63 -5.86 4.86 -10.06
N THR A 64 -5.47 3.74 -9.51
CA THR A 64 -4.16 3.46 -8.91
C THR A 64 -3.64 2.12 -9.40
N VAL A 65 -2.50 1.69 -8.90
CA VAL A 65 -2.02 0.31 -9.11
C VAL A 65 -3.05 -0.69 -8.58
N GLY A 66 -3.16 -1.83 -9.28
CA GLY A 66 -3.98 -2.96 -8.86
C GLY A 66 -3.19 -3.95 -8.00
N ALA A 67 -3.83 -5.09 -7.70
CA ALA A 67 -3.28 -6.09 -6.79
C ALA A 67 -1.91 -6.64 -7.24
N GLU A 68 -1.75 -6.99 -8.50
CA GLU A 68 -0.50 -7.57 -9.01
C GLU A 68 0.65 -6.55 -9.06
N GLU A 69 0.36 -5.32 -9.48
CA GLU A 69 1.36 -4.25 -9.47
C GLU A 69 1.77 -3.89 -8.03
N ALA A 70 0.80 -3.86 -7.11
CA ALA A 70 1.07 -3.64 -5.69
C ALA A 70 1.95 -4.74 -5.10
N LEU A 71 1.73 -6.00 -5.49
CA LEU A 71 2.60 -7.12 -5.10
C LEU A 71 4.03 -6.90 -5.63
N ALA A 72 4.19 -6.57 -6.91
CA ALA A 72 5.50 -6.34 -7.51
C ALA A 72 6.26 -5.19 -6.81
N ILE A 73 5.57 -4.11 -6.46
CA ILE A 73 6.14 -3.01 -5.67
C ILE A 73 6.57 -3.50 -4.29
N ALA A 74 5.69 -4.23 -3.59
CA ALA A 74 5.97 -4.75 -2.25
C ALA A 74 7.15 -5.73 -2.24
N GLU A 75 7.25 -6.62 -3.23
CA GLU A 75 8.40 -7.52 -3.38
C GLU A 75 9.72 -6.76 -3.57
N SER A 76 9.70 -5.69 -4.38
CA SER A 76 10.88 -4.85 -4.61
C SER A 76 11.30 -4.04 -3.39
N ILE A 77 10.34 -3.53 -2.62
CA ILE A 77 10.60 -2.76 -1.39
C ILE A 77 10.93 -3.68 -0.22
N ALA A 78 10.39 -4.89 -0.19
CA ALA A 78 10.53 -5.85 0.90
C ALA A 78 10.23 -5.22 2.29
N PRO A 79 9.03 -4.66 2.50
CA PRO A 79 8.64 -4.09 3.78
C PRO A 79 8.43 -5.19 4.82
N ARG A 80 8.46 -4.82 6.10
CA ARG A 80 8.14 -5.77 7.15
C ARG A 80 6.65 -6.11 7.20
N CYS A 81 5.79 -5.11 7.06
CA CYS A 81 4.36 -5.32 6.88
C CYS A 81 3.78 -4.43 5.77
N ILE A 82 2.68 -4.90 5.18
CA ILE A 82 1.98 -4.23 4.09
C ILE A 82 0.56 -3.94 4.55
N VAL A 83 0.13 -2.69 4.42
CA VAL A 83 -1.24 -2.27 4.71
C VAL A 83 -1.91 -1.88 3.40
N PRO A 84 -2.80 -2.72 2.86
CA PRO A 84 -3.53 -2.39 1.64
C PRO A 84 -4.52 -1.25 1.91
N MET A 85 -4.69 -0.39 0.91
CA MET A 85 -5.65 0.69 0.93
C MET A 85 -6.28 0.89 -0.46
N HIS A 86 -7.24 1.80 -0.58
CA HIS A 86 -7.84 2.20 -1.86
C HIS A 86 -8.51 1.02 -2.60
N TYR A 87 -9.26 0.20 -1.87
CA TYR A 87 -10.04 -0.92 -2.38
C TYR A 87 -11.52 -0.74 -2.03
N ARG A 88 -12.39 -1.56 -2.60
CA ARG A 88 -13.79 -1.61 -2.22
C ARG A 88 -14.10 -2.79 -1.30
N GLY A 89 -15.10 -2.60 -0.47
CA GLY A 89 -15.70 -3.62 0.37
C GLY A 89 -17.21 -3.44 0.45
N GLU A 90 -17.85 -4.19 1.34
CA GLU A 90 -19.28 -4.05 1.56
C GLU A 90 -19.58 -2.67 2.16
N GLY A 91 -20.34 -1.86 1.42
CA GLY A 91 -20.78 -0.54 1.84
C GLY A 91 -19.75 0.59 1.67
N PHE A 92 -18.59 0.34 1.07
CA PHE A 92 -17.60 1.38 0.81
C PHE A 92 -16.79 1.14 -0.47
N GLY A 93 -16.18 2.22 -0.97
CA GLY A 93 -15.38 2.22 -2.20
C GLY A 93 -16.26 2.32 -3.46
N PHE A 94 -15.62 2.66 -4.57
CA PHE A 94 -16.29 2.72 -5.87
C PHE A 94 -16.38 1.32 -6.49
N ASP A 95 -17.45 1.04 -7.23
CA ASP A 95 -17.71 -0.25 -7.88
C ASP A 95 -16.61 -0.69 -8.86
N VAL A 96 -15.89 0.27 -9.43
CA VAL A 96 -14.78 0.02 -10.36
C VAL A 96 -13.51 -0.50 -9.69
N LEU A 97 -13.41 -0.38 -8.37
CA LEU A 97 -12.24 -0.84 -7.63
C LEU A 97 -12.29 -2.35 -7.38
N GLY A 98 -11.13 -2.97 -7.34
CA GLY A 98 -10.97 -4.33 -6.83
C GLY A 98 -11.19 -4.41 -5.32
N THR A 99 -11.39 -5.63 -4.83
CA THR A 99 -11.53 -5.92 -3.40
C THR A 99 -10.15 -6.18 -2.77
N VAL A 100 -10.07 -6.08 -1.44
CA VAL A 100 -8.84 -6.47 -0.74
C VAL A 100 -8.54 -7.96 -0.89
N GLY A 101 -9.56 -8.79 -1.08
CA GLY A 101 -9.41 -10.24 -1.30
C GLY A 101 -8.62 -10.59 -2.54
N GLU A 102 -8.71 -9.79 -3.60
CA GLU A 102 -7.90 -9.98 -4.82
C GLU A 102 -6.40 -9.79 -4.53
N PHE A 103 -6.05 -8.90 -3.62
CA PHE A 103 -4.65 -8.69 -3.20
C PHE A 103 -4.21 -9.76 -2.20
N THR A 104 -4.99 -10.04 -1.17
CA THR A 104 -4.61 -11.01 -0.13
C THR A 104 -4.52 -12.43 -0.66
N ALA A 105 -5.25 -12.78 -1.73
CA ALA A 105 -5.17 -14.08 -2.39
C ALA A 105 -3.80 -14.35 -3.05
N LEU A 106 -2.97 -13.32 -3.25
CA LEU A 106 -1.61 -13.46 -3.79
C LEU A 106 -0.58 -13.89 -2.74
N PHE A 107 -0.98 -13.98 -1.47
CA PHE A 107 -0.12 -14.34 -0.33
C PHE A 107 -0.57 -15.64 0.31
N ASP A 108 0.34 -16.32 1.00
CA ASP A 108 -0.02 -17.42 1.88
C ASP A 108 -0.96 -16.94 2.99
N ALA A 109 -1.98 -17.72 3.29
CA ALA A 109 -2.99 -17.36 4.30
C ALA A 109 -2.36 -17.06 5.68
N ALA A 110 -1.27 -17.74 6.04
CA ALA A 110 -0.51 -17.50 7.27
C ALA A 110 0.16 -16.11 7.32
N SER A 111 0.37 -15.48 6.16
CA SER A 111 0.97 -14.14 6.03
C SER A 111 -0.07 -13.02 6.04
N VAL A 112 -1.36 -13.34 6.11
CA VAL A 112 -2.45 -12.35 6.10
C VAL A 112 -3.06 -12.27 7.49
N HIS A 113 -3.03 -11.07 8.07
CA HIS A 113 -3.51 -10.79 9.41
C HIS A 113 -4.71 -9.83 9.35
N THR A 114 -5.92 -10.35 9.48
CA THR A 114 -7.13 -9.54 9.55
C THR A 114 -7.36 -9.07 10.98
N LEU A 115 -7.41 -7.75 11.15
CA LEU A 115 -7.60 -7.15 12.46
C LEU A 115 -9.07 -7.17 12.88
N GLY A 116 -9.32 -7.15 14.20
CA GLY A 116 -10.66 -6.98 14.77
C GLY A 116 -11.16 -5.53 14.76
N GLY A 117 -10.29 -4.57 14.44
CA GLY A 117 -10.57 -3.13 14.39
C GLY A 117 -9.74 -2.42 13.33
N ASP A 118 -9.83 -1.11 13.32
CA ASP A 118 -9.18 -0.23 12.34
C ASP A 118 -7.82 0.30 12.78
N THR A 119 -7.31 -0.18 13.90
CA THR A 119 -6.07 0.31 14.51
C THR A 119 -5.15 -0.85 14.88
N PHE A 120 -3.86 -0.69 14.63
CA PHE A 120 -2.82 -1.53 15.21
C PHE A 120 -1.60 -0.70 15.59
N THR A 121 -0.78 -1.22 16.51
CA THR A 121 0.45 -0.55 16.91
C THR A 121 1.63 -1.15 16.17
N LEU A 122 2.36 -0.32 15.44
CA LEU A 122 3.60 -0.73 14.77
C LEU A 122 4.74 -0.71 15.80
N THR A 123 5.28 -1.89 16.08
CA THR A 123 6.44 -2.07 16.96
C THR A 123 7.53 -2.88 16.24
N ALA A 124 8.70 -3.01 16.86
CA ALA A 124 9.76 -3.87 16.34
C ALA A 124 9.30 -5.34 16.22
N ASP A 125 8.33 -5.77 17.04
CA ASP A 125 7.79 -7.13 17.10
C ASP A 125 6.45 -7.28 16.36
N ALA A 126 6.02 -6.28 15.61
CA ALA A 126 4.79 -6.35 14.84
C ALA A 126 4.83 -7.51 13.84
N PRO A 127 3.68 -8.15 13.55
CA PRO A 127 3.63 -9.28 12.60
C PRO A 127 4.18 -8.88 11.23
N ARG A 128 4.85 -9.83 10.58
CA ARG A 128 5.26 -9.69 9.19
C ARG A 128 4.12 -10.10 8.28
N GLY A 129 4.02 -9.47 7.11
CA GLY A 129 3.03 -9.82 6.09
C GLY A 129 1.99 -8.74 5.87
N VAL A 130 0.82 -9.13 5.42
CA VAL A 130 -0.28 -8.22 5.07
C VAL A 130 -1.16 -8.00 6.29
N ILE A 131 -1.35 -6.76 6.67
CA ILE A 131 -2.22 -6.33 7.78
C ILE A 131 -3.47 -5.72 7.16
N VAL A 132 -4.61 -6.37 7.34
CA VAL A 132 -5.90 -5.91 6.82
C VAL A 132 -6.73 -5.36 7.98
N PRO A 133 -6.88 -4.04 8.09
CA PRO A 133 -7.75 -3.45 9.11
C PRO A 133 -9.22 -3.72 8.79
N ARG A 134 -10.02 -3.88 9.84
CA ARG A 134 -11.47 -3.86 9.73
C ARG A 134 -11.93 -2.42 9.85
N LEU A 135 -12.42 -1.87 8.76
CA LEU A 135 -12.92 -0.50 8.74
C LEU A 135 -14.26 -0.44 9.51
N LEU A 136 -14.28 0.34 10.57
CA LEU A 136 -15.44 0.45 11.47
C LEU A 136 -16.25 1.71 11.21
N HIS A 137 -15.64 2.71 10.57
CA HIS A 137 -16.27 4.00 10.30
C HIS A 137 -16.02 4.40 8.86
N PHE A 138 -17.09 4.58 8.10
CA PHE A 138 -17.08 5.12 6.74
C PHE A 138 -17.68 6.50 6.75
N VAL A 139 -17.08 7.39 6.04
CA VAL A 139 -17.60 8.73 5.84
C VAL A 139 -18.01 8.92 4.39
#